data_359d8fdc082a25422b6e6232b66b314c
#
_entry.id   359d8fdc082a25422b6e6232b66b314c
#
_cell.length_a   1.000
_cell.length_b   1.000
_cell.length_c   1.000
_cell.angle_alpha   90.00
_cell.angle_beta   90.00
_cell.angle_gamma   90.00
#
_symmetry.space_group_name_H-M   'P 1'
#
loop_
_entity.id
_entity.type
_entity.pdbx_description
1 polymer ?
#
loop_
_entity_poly.entity_id
_entity_poly.type
_entity_poly.pdbx_seq_one_letter_code
_entity_poly.pdbx_strand_id
1 'polypeptide(L)'
;MALTYSSMLELGTQMPEFELENAVNNEIFSTSYFNSTTPKLVMFICNHCPYVIHYHKELTKLTQDYKDHLDFVAISSNDIVNYPEDSPEKMKELAIELGFFFPYLYDETQDVAKSFKAACTPEFYLFNNEKTLEYRGRLDNSSPGNGIEPSGIDLRDAIEKLLNGKEVNLSLIHI
;
A
#
# COMPACT_ATOMS: atom_id res chain seq x y z
N MET A 1 -18.72 10.47 -4.68
CA MET A 1 -17.52 10.13 -3.91
C MET A 1 -16.85 11.43 -3.52
N ALA A 2 -16.71 11.71 -2.22
CA ALA A 2 -16.06 12.95 -1.76
C ALA A 2 -14.55 12.80 -1.97
N LEU A 3 -13.91 13.81 -2.57
CA LEU A 3 -12.45 13.93 -2.61
C LEU A 3 -11.93 14.06 -1.18
N THR A 4 -11.23 13.06 -0.70
CA THR A 4 -10.56 13.10 0.60
C THR A 4 -9.07 13.31 0.36
N TYR A 5 -8.54 14.40 0.90
CA TYR A 5 -7.10 14.69 0.81
C TYR A 5 -6.31 13.86 1.81
N SER A 6 -5.19 13.29 1.38
CA SER A 6 -4.23 12.65 2.28
C SER A 6 -3.69 13.64 3.31
N SER A 7 -3.63 13.21 4.57
CA SER A 7 -2.89 13.94 5.62
C SER A 7 -1.46 13.40 5.68
N MET A 8 -0.45 14.28 5.73
CA MET A 8 0.95 13.83 5.69
C MET A 8 1.38 13.12 6.99
N LEU A 9 1.94 11.91 6.84
CA LEU A 9 2.89 11.36 7.80
C LEU A 9 4.28 11.88 7.40
N GLU A 10 5.01 12.48 8.33
CA GLU A 10 6.31 13.11 8.02
C GLU A 10 7.34 12.05 7.61
N LEU A 11 8.16 12.36 6.60
CA LEU A 11 9.32 11.53 6.26
C LEU A 11 10.25 11.43 7.46
N GLY A 12 10.91 10.28 7.62
CA GLY A 12 11.71 9.98 8.81
C GLY A 12 10.90 9.40 9.99
N THR A 13 9.56 9.35 9.91
CA THR A 13 8.74 8.71 10.94
C THR A 13 8.99 7.20 10.97
N GLN A 14 9.08 6.63 12.18
CA GLN A 14 9.14 5.18 12.36
C GLN A 14 7.80 4.53 12.00
N MET A 15 7.86 3.37 11.36
CA MET A 15 6.67 2.59 11.03
C MET A 15 5.87 2.29 12.30
N PRO A 16 4.57 2.64 12.35
CA PRO A 16 3.71 2.17 13.43
C PRO A 16 3.70 0.65 13.51
N GLU A 17 3.78 0.12 14.72
CA GLU A 17 3.60 -1.32 14.92
C GLU A 17 2.13 -1.69 14.80
N PHE A 18 1.86 -2.82 14.17
CA PHE A 18 0.52 -3.37 14.04
C PHE A 18 0.52 -4.90 13.99
N GLU A 19 -0.64 -5.44 14.30
CA GLU A 19 -0.96 -6.85 14.19
C GLU A 19 -2.38 -6.97 13.65
N LEU A 20 -2.55 -7.62 12.50
CA LEU A 20 -3.83 -7.73 11.79
C LEU A 20 -4.00 -9.14 11.20
N GLU A 21 -5.24 -9.54 11.02
CA GLU A 21 -5.56 -10.79 10.31
C GLU A 21 -5.34 -10.65 8.81
N ASN A 22 -4.70 -11.65 8.23
CA ASN A 22 -4.52 -11.77 6.80
C ASN A 22 -5.75 -12.45 6.18
N ALA A 23 -6.51 -11.72 5.39
CA ALA A 23 -7.71 -12.21 4.74
C ALA A 23 -7.49 -13.42 3.81
N VAL A 24 -6.25 -13.63 3.35
CA VAL A 24 -5.94 -14.73 2.41
C VAL A 24 -5.86 -16.08 3.11
N ASN A 25 -5.24 -16.15 4.30
CA ASN A 25 -4.95 -17.40 5.00
C ASN A 25 -5.47 -17.44 6.46
N ASN A 26 -6.10 -16.37 6.95
CA ASN A 26 -6.60 -16.17 8.30
C ASN A 26 -5.52 -16.24 9.40
N GLU A 27 -4.25 -16.06 9.04
CA GLU A 27 -3.16 -15.98 10.00
C GLU A 27 -2.97 -14.54 10.46
N ILE A 28 -2.52 -14.36 11.69
CA ILE A 28 -2.16 -13.05 12.19
C ILE A 28 -0.80 -12.64 11.62
N PHE A 29 -0.75 -11.48 11.00
CA PHE A 29 0.47 -10.84 10.54
C PHE A 29 0.87 -9.72 11.50
N SER A 30 2.13 -9.70 11.89
CA SER A 30 2.73 -8.66 12.74
C SER A 30 3.88 -7.96 12.00
N THR A 31 4.09 -6.68 12.29
CA THR A 31 5.25 -5.92 11.80
C THR A 31 6.59 -6.54 12.19
N SER A 32 6.61 -7.42 13.21
CA SER A 32 7.81 -8.19 13.61
C SER A 32 8.23 -9.25 12.57
N TYR A 33 7.32 -9.63 11.66
CA TYR A 33 7.61 -10.61 10.61
C TYR A 33 8.35 -10.03 9.40
N PHE A 34 8.42 -8.70 9.29
CA PHE A 34 9.21 -8.08 8.24
C PHE A 34 10.69 -8.42 8.37
N ASN A 35 11.32 -8.73 7.24
CA ASN A 35 12.75 -8.95 7.18
C ASN A 35 13.52 -7.65 7.55
N SER A 36 14.45 -7.73 8.49
CA SER A 36 15.23 -6.58 8.94
C SER A 36 16.22 -6.05 7.90
N THR A 37 16.47 -6.79 6.83
CA THR A 37 17.46 -6.44 5.81
C THR A 37 16.88 -5.86 4.51
N THR A 38 15.56 -5.87 4.37
CA THR A 38 14.86 -5.38 3.18
C THR A 38 14.03 -4.12 3.48
N PRO A 39 13.87 -3.19 2.53
CA PRO A 39 12.86 -2.14 2.62
C PRO A 39 11.44 -2.72 2.61
N LYS A 40 10.45 -1.95 3.06
CA LYS A 40 9.06 -2.37 3.19
C LYS A 40 8.14 -1.42 2.44
N LEU A 41 7.21 -1.98 1.68
CA LEU A 41 6.12 -1.23 1.07
C LEU A 41 4.80 -1.60 1.74
N VAL A 42 4.22 -0.65 2.46
CA VAL A 42 2.88 -0.74 3.03
C VAL A 42 1.91 0.00 2.12
N MET A 43 0.82 -0.66 1.74
CA MET A 43 -0.16 -0.15 0.80
C MET A 43 -1.55 -0.15 1.43
N PHE A 44 -2.19 1.01 1.55
CA PHE A 44 -3.61 1.06 1.88
C PHE A 44 -4.40 1.02 0.58
N ILE A 45 -5.10 -0.10 0.36
CA ILE A 45 -5.91 -0.36 -0.82
C ILE A 45 -7.26 -0.98 -0.43
N CYS A 46 -8.20 -0.98 -1.34
CA CYS A 46 -9.47 -1.67 -1.16
C CYS A 46 -9.98 -2.17 -2.52
N ASN A 47 -10.97 -3.06 -2.50
CA ASN A 47 -11.40 -3.73 -3.72
C ASN A 47 -12.25 -2.85 -4.64
N HIS A 48 -13.14 -2.02 -4.07
CA HIS A 48 -14.14 -1.27 -4.83
C HIS A 48 -13.65 0.10 -5.33
N CYS A 49 -12.53 0.63 -4.83
CA CYS A 49 -12.05 1.96 -5.20
C CYS A 49 -11.65 2.01 -6.68
N PRO A 50 -12.25 2.89 -7.51
CA PRO A 50 -11.91 2.99 -8.94
C PRO A 50 -10.43 3.30 -9.19
N TYR A 51 -9.77 4.04 -8.31
CA TYR A 51 -8.35 4.33 -8.40
C TYR A 51 -7.49 3.09 -8.15
N VAL A 52 -7.88 2.24 -7.19
CA VAL A 52 -7.19 0.97 -6.93
C VAL A 52 -7.38 0.02 -8.10
N ILE A 53 -8.63 -0.11 -8.61
CA ILE A 53 -8.94 -0.93 -9.79
C ILE A 53 -8.12 -0.47 -11.00
N HIS A 54 -7.98 0.83 -11.22
CA HIS A 54 -7.16 1.40 -12.29
C HIS A 54 -5.70 0.95 -12.20
N TYR A 55 -5.18 0.74 -10.97
CA TYR A 55 -3.80 0.35 -10.72
C TYR A 55 -3.55 -1.16 -10.66
N HIS A 56 -4.56 -2.03 -10.65
CA HIS A 56 -4.41 -3.47 -10.43
C HIS A 56 -3.29 -4.10 -11.26
N LYS A 57 -3.29 -3.85 -12.59
CA LYS A 57 -2.29 -4.42 -13.49
C LYS A 57 -0.87 -3.93 -13.18
N GLU A 58 -0.70 -2.63 -12.97
CA GLU A 58 0.61 -2.07 -12.68
C GLU A 58 1.08 -2.41 -11.27
N LEU A 59 0.18 -2.45 -10.29
CA LEU A 59 0.50 -2.85 -8.94
C LEU A 59 0.99 -4.30 -8.88
N THR A 60 0.29 -5.22 -9.57
CA THR A 60 0.73 -6.61 -9.70
C THR A 60 2.11 -6.71 -10.35
N LYS A 61 2.34 -5.96 -11.44
CA LYS A 61 3.64 -5.93 -12.12
C LYS A 61 4.74 -5.37 -11.20
N LEU A 62 4.50 -4.23 -10.56
CA LEU A 62 5.47 -3.59 -9.68
C LEU A 62 5.89 -4.53 -8.55
N THR A 63 4.92 -5.14 -7.87
CA THR A 63 5.23 -6.07 -6.77
C THR A 63 6.01 -7.29 -7.25
N GLN A 64 5.73 -7.83 -8.42
CA GLN A 64 6.51 -8.92 -9.01
C GLN A 64 7.93 -8.50 -9.39
N ASP A 65 8.11 -7.29 -9.96
CA ASP A 65 9.42 -6.77 -10.35
C ASP A 65 10.36 -6.62 -9.15
N TYR A 66 9.82 -6.30 -7.96
CA TYR A 66 10.60 -6.05 -6.74
C TYR A 66 10.46 -7.13 -5.65
N LYS A 67 9.86 -8.29 -5.95
CA LYS A 67 9.55 -9.33 -4.96
C LYS A 67 10.76 -9.84 -4.16
N ASP A 68 11.95 -9.81 -4.74
CA ASP A 68 13.19 -10.28 -4.11
C ASP A 68 13.97 -9.16 -3.41
N HIS A 69 13.44 -7.93 -3.45
CA HIS A 69 14.11 -6.73 -2.96
C HIS A 69 13.35 -6.00 -1.86
N LEU A 70 12.03 -6.18 -1.78
CA LEU A 70 11.15 -5.53 -0.81
C LEU A 70 10.24 -6.54 -0.12
N ASP A 71 9.89 -6.25 1.13
CA ASP A 71 8.71 -6.84 1.77
C ASP A 71 7.48 -6.00 1.44
N PHE A 72 6.37 -6.67 1.16
CA PHE A 72 5.10 -6.04 0.79
C PHE A 72 4.01 -6.41 1.77
N VAL A 73 3.13 -5.48 2.06
CA VAL A 73 1.86 -5.71 2.73
C VAL A 73 0.79 -4.75 2.21
N ALA A 74 -0.40 -5.27 1.97
CA ALA A 74 -1.57 -4.46 1.69
C ALA A 74 -2.53 -4.48 2.88
N ILE A 75 -3.19 -3.36 3.15
CA ILE A 75 -4.15 -3.19 4.25
C ILE A 75 -5.43 -2.58 3.69
N SER A 76 -6.57 -3.17 4.00
CA SER A 76 -7.89 -2.58 3.78
C SER A 76 -8.50 -2.20 5.13
N SER A 77 -8.92 -0.95 5.26
CA SER A 77 -9.56 -0.41 6.45
C SER A 77 -10.97 0.11 6.15
N ASN A 78 -11.59 -0.41 5.09
CA ASN A 78 -12.88 0.06 4.63
C ASN A 78 -14.04 -0.53 5.43
N ASP A 79 -15.12 0.23 5.48
CA ASP A 79 -16.40 -0.17 6.08
C ASP A 79 -17.11 -1.21 5.19
N ILE A 80 -17.03 -2.47 5.56
CA ILE A 80 -17.61 -3.60 4.84
C ILE A 80 -19.14 -3.67 4.96
N VAL A 81 -19.74 -2.94 5.89
CA VAL A 81 -21.21 -2.88 6.02
C VAL A 81 -21.79 -2.05 4.87
N ASN A 82 -21.16 -0.93 4.54
CA ASN A 82 -21.55 -0.06 3.44
C ASN A 82 -20.93 -0.48 2.09
N TYR A 83 -19.79 -1.18 2.12
CA TYR A 83 -19.04 -1.64 0.95
C TYR A 83 -18.68 -3.12 1.08
N PRO A 84 -19.66 -4.03 0.90
CA PRO A 84 -19.44 -5.48 1.08
C PRO A 84 -18.41 -6.08 0.10
N GLU A 85 -18.08 -5.36 -0.98
CA GLU A 85 -17.03 -5.72 -1.92
C GLU A 85 -15.61 -5.69 -1.28
N ASP A 86 -15.48 -5.04 -0.14
CA ASP A 86 -14.21 -4.95 0.61
C ASP A 86 -14.14 -5.96 1.77
N SER A 87 -15.08 -6.88 1.87
CA SER A 87 -15.07 -7.91 2.92
C SER A 87 -13.83 -8.80 2.82
N PRO A 88 -13.36 -9.40 3.95
CA PRO A 88 -12.21 -10.32 3.94
C PRO A 88 -12.31 -11.44 2.90
N GLU A 89 -13.51 -11.99 2.68
CA GLU A 89 -13.75 -13.01 1.65
C GLU A 89 -13.47 -12.45 0.25
N LYS A 90 -13.94 -11.23 -0.03
CA LYS A 90 -13.72 -10.57 -1.32
C LYS A 90 -12.26 -10.10 -1.49
N MET A 91 -11.60 -9.69 -0.42
CA MET A 91 -10.17 -9.41 -0.43
C MET A 91 -9.36 -10.66 -0.81
N LYS A 92 -9.72 -11.83 -0.26
CA LYS A 92 -9.11 -13.10 -0.61
C LYS A 92 -9.33 -13.46 -2.08
N GLU A 93 -10.57 -13.32 -2.59
CA GLU A 93 -10.88 -13.56 -3.99
C GLU A 93 -10.01 -12.68 -4.91
N LEU A 94 -9.93 -11.39 -4.63
CA LEU A 94 -9.12 -10.44 -5.39
C LEU A 94 -7.62 -10.75 -5.32
N ALA A 95 -7.11 -11.08 -4.13
CA ALA A 95 -5.70 -11.42 -3.96
C ALA A 95 -5.31 -12.66 -4.78
N ILE A 96 -6.19 -13.66 -4.86
CA ILE A 96 -5.99 -14.86 -5.70
C ILE A 96 -6.05 -14.49 -7.19
N GLU A 97 -7.05 -13.71 -7.60
CA GLU A 97 -7.24 -13.28 -8.98
C GLU A 97 -6.03 -12.50 -9.52
N LEU A 98 -5.51 -11.56 -8.72
CA LEU A 98 -4.36 -10.72 -9.08
C LEU A 98 -3.00 -11.40 -8.82
N GLY A 99 -3.00 -12.58 -8.18
CA GLY A 99 -1.77 -13.31 -7.87
C GLY A 99 -0.90 -12.61 -6.82
N PHE A 100 -1.51 -11.99 -5.80
CA PHE A 100 -0.78 -11.40 -4.69
C PHE A 100 -0.02 -12.50 -3.93
N PHE A 101 1.28 -12.32 -3.76
CA PHE A 101 2.15 -13.23 -3.00
C PHE A 101 2.46 -12.68 -1.59
N PHE A 102 1.92 -11.51 -1.26
CA PHE A 102 2.11 -10.79 0.00
C PHE A 102 0.80 -10.77 0.82
N PRO A 103 0.86 -10.52 2.13
CA PRO A 103 -0.31 -10.43 2.98
C PRO A 103 -1.28 -9.31 2.56
N TYR A 104 -2.58 -9.59 2.56
CA TYR A 104 -3.64 -8.61 2.41
C TYR A 104 -4.47 -8.60 3.69
N LEU A 105 -4.27 -7.58 4.52
CA LEU A 105 -4.71 -7.50 5.90
C LEU A 105 -5.99 -6.69 6.03
N TYR A 106 -6.84 -7.09 6.98
CA TYR A 106 -8.07 -6.37 7.29
C TYR A 106 -7.96 -5.62 8.62
N ASP A 107 -8.09 -4.28 8.57
CA ASP A 107 -8.06 -3.36 9.71
C ASP A 107 -9.50 -2.91 10.02
N GLU A 108 -10.27 -3.77 10.71
CA GLU A 108 -11.69 -3.56 11.02
C GLU A 108 -11.92 -2.28 11.83
N THR A 109 -11.03 -1.98 12.78
CA THR A 109 -11.17 -0.84 13.69
C THR A 109 -10.70 0.48 13.08
N GLN A 110 -10.01 0.43 11.96
CA GLN A 110 -9.31 1.55 11.34
C GLN A 110 -8.20 2.16 12.20
N ASP A 111 -7.76 1.48 13.24
CA ASP A 111 -6.75 2.02 14.15
C ASP A 111 -5.36 2.00 13.50
N VAL A 112 -5.08 1.01 12.67
CA VAL A 112 -3.84 0.97 11.88
C VAL A 112 -3.85 2.09 10.85
N ALA A 113 -4.94 2.27 10.09
CA ALA A 113 -5.07 3.39 9.15
C ALA A 113 -4.87 4.75 9.83
N LYS A 114 -5.46 4.96 11.01
CA LYS A 114 -5.27 6.19 11.80
C LYS A 114 -3.81 6.40 12.24
N SER A 115 -3.11 5.32 12.65
CA SER A 115 -1.70 5.40 13.05
C SER A 115 -0.78 5.79 11.89
N PHE A 116 -1.10 5.35 10.68
CA PHE A 116 -0.41 5.75 9.44
C PHE A 116 -0.90 7.09 8.88
N LYS A 117 -1.94 7.70 9.49
CA LYS A 117 -2.66 8.86 8.94
C LYS A 117 -3.15 8.60 7.51
N ALA A 118 -3.50 7.36 7.19
CA ALA A 118 -4.10 6.99 5.92
C ALA A 118 -5.54 7.52 5.89
N ALA A 119 -5.87 8.24 4.82
CA ALA A 119 -7.16 8.94 4.69
C ALA A 119 -7.96 8.49 3.47
N CYS A 120 -7.32 7.88 2.48
CA CYS A 120 -7.94 7.41 1.25
C CYS A 120 -7.19 6.21 0.67
N THR A 121 -7.74 5.61 -0.36
CA THR A 121 -7.10 4.53 -1.13
C THR A 121 -6.98 4.94 -2.60
N PRO A 122 -5.90 4.56 -3.28
CA PRO A 122 -4.68 3.93 -2.75
C PRO A 122 -3.73 4.92 -2.09
N GLU A 123 -3.03 4.50 -1.03
CA GLU A 123 -1.89 5.23 -0.45
C GLU A 123 -0.70 4.28 -0.30
N PHE A 124 0.51 4.77 -0.58
CA PHE A 124 1.74 3.99 -0.57
C PHE A 124 2.75 4.58 0.41
N TYR A 125 3.34 3.72 1.24
CA TYR A 125 4.32 4.08 2.26
C TYR A 125 5.54 3.19 2.08
N LEU A 126 6.66 3.76 1.66
CA LEU A 126 7.93 3.05 1.51
C LEU A 126 8.84 3.35 2.69
N PHE A 127 9.21 2.31 3.40
CA PHE A 127 10.11 2.36 4.54
C PHE A 127 11.46 1.72 4.20
N ASN A 128 12.52 2.23 4.76
CA ASN A 128 13.84 1.61 4.66
C ASN A 128 13.96 0.35 5.55
N ASN A 129 15.16 -0.25 5.57
CA ASN A 129 15.43 -1.45 6.36
C ASN A 129 15.18 -1.25 7.87
N GLU A 130 15.39 -0.04 8.37
CA GLU A 130 15.20 0.35 9.77
C GLU A 130 13.76 0.75 10.09
N LYS A 131 12.83 0.53 9.14
CA LYS A 131 11.41 0.91 9.24
C LYS A 131 11.19 2.42 9.36
N THR A 132 12.09 3.24 8.80
CA THR A 132 11.95 4.69 8.70
C THR A 132 11.29 5.06 7.38
N LEU A 133 10.29 5.94 7.39
CA LEU A 133 9.53 6.35 6.20
C LEU A 133 10.38 7.21 5.26
N GLU A 134 10.60 6.72 4.05
CA GLU A 134 11.39 7.39 3.00
C GLU A 134 10.52 7.99 1.90
N TYR A 135 9.35 7.39 1.63
CA TYR A 135 8.40 7.89 0.65
C TYR A 135 6.98 7.66 1.12
N ARG A 136 6.16 8.66 0.93
CA ARG A 136 4.72 8.56 0.98
C ARG A 136 4.13 9.30 -0.21
N GLY A 137 3.27 8.63 -0.96
CA GLY A 137 2.70 9.29 -2.12
C GLY A 137 1.89 8.36 -2.99
N ARG A 138 1.72 8.81 -4.23
CA ARG A 138 0.97 8.12 -5.27
C ARG A 138 1.82 7.08 -5.98
N LEU A 139 1.15 6.19 -6.73
CA LEU A 139 1.81 5.26 -7.64
C LEU A 139 2.47 6.03 -8.82
N ASP A 140 1.69 6.88 -9.47
CA ASP A 140 2.06 7.78 -10.56
C ASP A 140 1.00 8.87 -10.75
N ASN A 141 1.06 9.61 -11.85
CA ASN A 141 0.12 10.67 -12.19
C ASN A 141 -1.10 10.21 -13.00
N SER A 142 -1.28 8.89 -13.18
CA SER A 142 -2.46 8.35 -13.84
C SER A 142 -3.68 8.35 -12.91
N SER A 143 -4.85 8.41 -13.48
CA SER A 143 -6.11 8.28 -12.75
C SER A 143 -7.23 7.85 -13.68
N PRO A 144 -8.30 7.26 -13.17
CA PRO A 144 -9.43 6.89 -14.01
C PRO A 144 -9.93 8.07 -14.86
N GLY A 145 -9.91 7.90 -16.17
CA GLY A 145 -10.45 8.88 -17.11
C GLY A 145 -9.51 10.02 -17.52
N ASN A 146 -8.27 10.10 -17.02
CA ASN A 146 -7.32 11.14 -17.44
C ASN A 146 -6.52 10.78 -18.72
N GLY A 147 -6.69 9.56 -19.25
CA GLY A 147 -6.05 9.12 -20.49
C GLY A 147 -4.57 8.73 -20.34
N ILE A 148 -4.06 8.68 -19.10
CA ILE A 148 -2.68 8.25 -18.81
C ILE A 148 -2.73 6.80 -18.31
N GLU A 149 -1.95 5.93 -18.96
CA GLU A 149 -1.82 4.55 -18.51
C GLU A 149 -0.96 4.45 -17.24
N PRO A 150 -1.33 3.60 -16.26
CA PRO A 150 -0.52 3.37 -15.08
C PRO A 150 0.88 2.85 -15.44
N SER A 151 1.90 3.45 -14.86
CA SER A 151 3.31 3.10 -15.06
C SER A 151 4.07 2.87 -13.76
N GLY A 152 3.50 3.33 -12.65
CA GLY A 152 4.12 3.26 -11.33
C GLY A 152 5.36 4.13 -11.19
N ILE A 153 5.60 5.08 -12.10
CA ILE A 153 6.89 5.77 -12.24
C ILE A 153 7.34 6.49 -10.96
N ASP A 154 6.43 7.12 -10.22
CA ASP A 154 6.78 7.88 -9.01
C ASP A 154 7.22 6.93 -7.88
N LEU A 155 6.47 5.85 -7.66
CA LEU A 155 6.81 4.85 -6.64
C LEU A 155 8.04 4.03 -7.05
N ARG A 156 8.17 3.66 -8.35
CA ARG A 156 9.35 2.96 -8.85
C ARG A 156 10.61 3.78 -8.69
N ASP A 157 10.58 5.09 -9.00
CA ASP A 157 11.74 5.99 -8.80
C ASP A 157 12.14 6.07 -7.32
N ALA A 158 11.17 6.13 -6.41
CA ALA A 158 11.41 6.09 -4.99
C ALA A 158 12.07 4.77 -4.53
N ILE A 159 11.55 3.63 -5.00
CA ILE A 159 12.12 2.31 -4.70
C ILE A 159 13.55 2.21 -5.23
N GLU A 160 13.79 2.56 -6.49
CA GLU A 160 15.13 2.50 -7.10
C GLU A 160 16.14 3.40 -6.38
N LYS A 161 15.73 4.59 -5.98
CA LYS A 161 16.59 5.48 -5.18
C LYS A 161 16.95 4.85 -3.85
N LEU A 162 15.96 4.33 -3.12
CA LEU A 162 16.18 3.68 -1.83
C LEU A 162 17.11 2.47 -1.95
N LEU A 163 16.89 1.58 -2.92
CA LEU A 163 17.71 0.38 -3.15
C LEU A 163 19.16 0.74 -3.52
N ASN A 164 19.37 1.88 -4.18
CA ASN A 164 20.71 2.37 -4.56
C ASN A 164 21.34 3.29 -3.51
N GLY A 165 20.76 3.42 -2.31
CA GLY A 165 21.28 4.28 -1.24
C GLY A 165 21.26 5.77 -1.57
N LYS A 166 20.36 6.19 -2.45
CA LYS A 166 20.16 7.60 -2.82
C LYS A 166 19.03 8.20 -2.01
N GLU A 167 19.10 9.50 -1.78
CA GLU A 167 18.04 10.24 -1.10
C GLU A 167 16.73 10.23 -1.90
N VAL A 168 15.63 9.88 -1.24
CA VAL A 168 14.28 9.89 -1.80
C VAL A 168 13.65 11.25 -1.49
N ASN A 169 13.77 12.19 -2.43
CA ASN A 169 13.40 13.60 -2.22
C ASN A 169 11.93 13.97 -2.50
N LEU A 170 11.05 12.98 -2.74
CA LEU A 170 9.69 13.28 -3.19
C LEU A 170 8.66 12.53 -2.35
N SER A 171 7.91 13.29 -1.55
CA SER A 171 6.60 12.86 -1.07
C SER A 171 5.54 13.48 -1.98
N LEU A 172 5.01 12.72 -2.92
CA LEU A 172 3.98 13.17 -3.83
C LEU A 172 2.62 12.75 -3.27
N ILE A 173 1.92 13.72 -2.70
CA ILE A 173 0.57 13.50 -2.19
C ILE A 173 -0.37 13.34 -3.38
N HIS A 174 -1.20 12.31 -3.32
CA HIS A 174 -2.30 12.16 -4.26
C HIS A 174 -3.36 13.25 -3.98
N ILE A 175 -3.73 13.95 -5.02
CA ILE A 175 -4.85 14.89 -4.99
C ILE A 175 -6.06 14.21 -5.61
#